data_903bf874c24f26023ee6522be6c60d72
#
_entry.id   903bf874c24f26023ee6522be6c60d72
#
_cell.length_a   1.000
_cell.length_b   1.000
_cell.length_c   1.000
_cell.angle_alpha   90.00
_cell.angle_beta   90.00
_cell.angle_gamma   90.00
#
_symmetry.space_group_name_H-M   'P 1'
#
loop_
_entity.id
_entity.type
_entity.pdbx_description
1 polymer ?
#
loop_
_entity_poly.entity_id
_entity_poly.type
_entity_poly.pdbx_seq_one_letter_code
_entity_poly.pdbx_strand_id
1 'polypeptide(L)'
;MVSKFFIVLSVILSIGLNNVAYSYNVKPQDFMATAYTLAECEKLPTDPYYGITASGSYVRQGYVAVDTDVIPMHSVLYIKGSGGYDGIYLAKDRGGAIEGNRIDIYIPDKKEAIEFGVKNVKVFVLRKGKNVHSREFKTALGFKAPVRKTEKSAGYDFFLKEPVLLEAHSLKMVNSGVKVAMEDDDVMLLFVRSSIGKLGVGLANGVAVIDADFEDEMLFPLYNYTDHDILLEAGERVVQGVFLKYHTIGDIVTAKRTGGFGSTNDKNVVN
;
A
#
# COMPACT_ATOMS: atom_id res chain seq x y z
N MET A 1 13.12 6.12 -43.80
CA MET A 1 13.81 6.34 -42.50
C MET A 1 12.88 7.17 -41.64
N VAL A 2 12.03 6.53 -40.85
CA VAL A 2 11.00 7.21 -40.01
C VAL A 2 11.61 7.47 -38.64
N SER A 3 11.89 8.75 -38.35
CA SER A 3 12.40 9.21 -37.07
C SER A 3 11.33 8.94 -35.98
N LYS A 4 11.65 8.03 -35.06
CA LYS A 4 10.82 7.81 -33.84
C LYS A 4 11.04 8.98 -32.89
N PHE A 5 10.12 9.92 -32.86
CA PHE A 5 10.08 10.94 -31.84
C PHE A 5 9.74 10.29 -30.48
N PHE A 6 10.71 10.21 -29.61
CA PHE A 6 10.50 9.89 -28.20
C PHE A 6 10.02 11.17 -27.49
N ILE A 7 8.78 11.19 -27.04
CA ILE A 7 8.30 12.27 -26.18
C ILE A 7 8.75 11.95 -24.75
N VAL A 8 9.73 12.70 -24.27
CA VAL A 8 10.12 12.72 -22.86
C VAL A 8 9.15 13.65 -22.16
N LEU A 9 8.25 13.13 -21.34
CA LEU A 9 7.37 13.94 -20.50
C LEU A 9 8.13 14.34 -19.23
N SER A 10 8.63 15.59 -19.20
CA SER A 10 9.15 16.17 -17.95
C SER A 10 7.97 16.72 -17.15
N VAL A 11 7.54 16.00 -16.13
CA VAL A 11 6.56 16.52 -15.15
C VAL A 11 7.34 17.33 -14.14
N ILE A 12 7.28 18.66 -14.25
CA ILE A 12 7.84 19.58 -13.26
C ILE A 12 6.79 19.70 -12.14
N LEU A 13 7.00 18.99 -11.04
CA LEU A 13 6.23 19.19 -9.81
C LEU A 13 6.95 20.27 -8.99
N SER A 14 6.47 21.50 -9.05
CA SER A 14 6.96 22.59 -8.20
C SER A 14 6.33 22.45 -6.80
N ILE A 15 6.97 21.67 -5.95
CA ILE A 15 6.78 21.71 -4.51
C ILE A 15 8.05 22.36 -3.93
N GLY A 16 7.86 23.47 -3.23
CA GLY A 16 8.85 24.39 -2.68
C GLY A 16 10.30 23.94 -2.58
N LEU A 17 11.17 24.73 -3.22
CA LEU A 17 12.62 24.88 -3.00
C LEU A 17 13.63 23.83 -3.51
N ASN A 18 13.23 22.70 -4.10
CA ASN A 18 14.17 21.91 -4.88
C ASN A 18 13.49 21.42 -6.17
N ASN A 19 13.86 21.98 -7.32
CA ASN A 19 13.43 21.52 -8.65
C ASN A 19 14.09 20.16 -8.96
N VAL A 20 13.49 19.06 -8.55
CA VAL A 20 13.89 17.73 -8.98
C VAL A 20 13.03 17.38 -10.19
N ALA A 21 13.62 17.45 -11.38
CA ALA A 21 12.97 16.99 -12.61
C ALA A 21 13.06 15.46 -12.67
N TYR A 22 11.94 14.77 -12.45
CA TYR A 22 11.88 13.33 -12.71
C TYR A 22 11.58 13.10 -14.19
N SER A 23 12.51 12.45 -14.89
CA SER A 23 12.29 11.99 -16.27
C SER A 23 11.70 10.57 -16.24
N TYR A 24 10.40 10.45 -16.52
CA TYR A 24 9.76 9.15 -16.70
C TYR A 24 9.80 8.76 -18.18
N ASN A 25 10.53 7.70 -18.51
CA ASN A 25 10.51 7.11 -19.87
C ASN A 25 9.32 6.13 -19.98
N VAL A 26 8.09 6.65 -19.78
CA VAL A 26 6.87 5.86 -19.83
C VAL A 26 6.16 6.10 -21.15
N LYS A 27 5.88 5.01 -21.89
CA LYS A 27 5.10 5.10 -23.13
C LYS A 27 3.64 5.34 -22.81
N PRO A 28 3.00 6.37 -23.40
CA PRO A 28 1.56 6.57 -23.26
C PRO A 28 0.79 5.45 -23.95
N GLN A 29 -0.37 5.14 -23.39
CA GLN A 29 -1.36 4.29 -24.00
C GLN A 29 -2.62 5.11 -24.31
N ASP A 30 -3.33 4.76 -25.36
CA ASP A 30 -4.58 5.39 -25.73
C ASP A 30 -5.73 4.77 -24.97
N PHE A 31 -6.53 5.62 -24.30
CA PHE A 31 -7.71 5.22 -23.54
C PHE A 31 -8.91 6.08 -23.91
N MET A 32 -10.09 5.53 -23.71
CA MET A 32 -11.34 6.29 -23.67
C MET A 32 -11.63 6.66 -22.21
N ALA A 33 -11.83 7.95 -21.95
CA ALA A 33 -12.16 8.47 -20.63
C ALA A 33 -13.62 8.94 -20.58
N THR A 34 -14.31 8.55 -19.54
CA THR A 34 -15.62 9.06 -19.11
C THR A 34 -15.49 9.65 -17.71
N ALA A 35 -16.59 10.17 -17.16
CA ALA A 35 -16.63 10.71 -15.80
C ALA A 35 -17.82 10.15 -15.03
N TYR A 36 -17.65 9.92 -13.73
CA TYR A 36 -18.70 9.48 -12.82
C TYR A 36 -18.78 10.36 -11.58
N THR A 37 -19.94 10.31 -10.93
CA THR A 37 -20.22 11.07 -9.70
C THR A 37 -20.91 10.19 -8.66
N LEU A 38 -20.97 10.65 -7.40
CA LEU A 38 -21.77 10.00 -6.38
C LEU A 38 -23.29 10.04 -6.66
N ALA A 39 -23.74 10.95 -7.52
CA ALA A 39 -25.15 11.01 -7.91
C ALA A 39 -25.60 9.80 -8.73
N GLU A 40 -24.66 9.00 -9.26
CA GLU A 40 -24.89 7.76 -10.00
C GLU A 40 -24.67 6.52 -9.13
N CYS A 41 -24.34 6.72 -7.85
CA CYS A 41 -24.19 5.63 -6.90
C CYS A 41 -25.56 4.98 -6.65
N GLU A 42 -25.67 3.68 -6.89
CA GLU A 42 -26.90 2.92 -6.63
C GLU A 42 -27.24 2.81 -5.13
N LYS A 43 -26.28 3.11 -4.25
CA LYS A 43 -26.43 3.07 -2.81
C LYS A 43 -27.00 4.39 -2.29
N LEU A 44 -27.84 4.32 -1.28
CA LEU A 44 -28.37 5.49 -0.61
C LEU A 44 -27.30 6.15 0.28
N PRO A 45 -27.37 7.48 0.52
CA PRO A 45 -26.45 8.17 1.44
C PRO A 45 -26.40 7.61 2.86
N THR A 46 -27.41 6.85 3.26
CA THR A 46 -27.50 6.15 4.56
C THR A 46 -26.80 4.80 4.58
N ASP A 47 -26.39 4.28 3.42
CA ASP A 47 -25.66 3.03 3.30
C ASP A 47 -24.21 3.21 3.80
N PRO A 48 -23.70 2.34 4.68
CA PRO A 48 -22.31 2.41 5.18
C PRO A 48 -21.25 2.38 4.07
N TYR A 49 -21.59 1.85 2.90
CA TYR A 49 -20.71 1.75 1.75
C TYR A 49 -20.98 2.82 0.67
N TYR A 50 -21.81 3.84 0.98
CA TYR A 50 -22.03 4.96 0.07
C TYR A 50 -20.73 5.72 -0.17
N GLY A 51 -20.37 5.91 -1.43
CA GLY A 51 -19.13 6.59 -1.83
C GLY A 51 -17.84 5.80 -1.57
N ILE A 52 -17.92 4.52 -1.15
CA ILE A 52 -16.76 3.67 -0.99
C ILE A 52 -16.41 3.02 -2.32
N THR A 53 -15.19 3.28 -2.80
CA THR A 53 -14.62 2.71 -4.03
C THR A 53 -14.32 1.21 -3.89
N ALA A 54 -14.04 0.54 -4.98
CA ALA A 54 -13.64 -0.87 -4.97
C ALA A 54 -12.37 -1.16 -4.15
N SER A 55 -11.50 -0.14 -3.95
CA SER A 55 -10.33 -0.24 -3.07
C SER A 55 -10.64 -0.01 -1.59
N GLY A 56 -11.90 0.20 -1.21
CA GLY A 56 -12.31 0.46 0.18
C GLY A 56 -12.11 1.89 0.67
N SER A 57 -11.66 2.80 -0.18
CA SER A 57 -11.47 4.22 0.16
C SER A 57 -12.72 5.04 -0.14
N TYR A 58 -12.99 6.12 0.62
CA TYR A 58 -14.01 7.07 0.23
C TYR A 58 -13.57 7.83 -1.04
N VAL A 59 -14.46 7.91 -2.04
CA VAL A 59 -14.14 8.52 -3.33
C VAL A 59 -13.84 10.01 -3.21
N ARG A 60 -12.86 10.50 -3.96
CA ARG A 60 -12.47 11.93 -3.99
C ARG A 60 -11.85 12.30 -5.33
N GLN A 61 -11.74 13.60 -5.59
CA GLN A 61 -11.00 14.12 -6.74
C GLN A 61 -9.59 13.52 -6.82
N GLY A 62 -9.13 13.21 -8.05
CA GLY A 62 -7.87 12.52 -8.28
C GLY A 62 -8.00 10.99 -8.26
N TYR A 63 -9.21 10.44 -8.06
CA TYR A 63 -9.46 9.01 -8.23
C TYR A 63 -10.05 8.70 -9.61
N VAL A 64 -9.71 7.52 -10.11
CA VAL A 64 -10.18 7.01 -11.39
C VAL A 64 -10.52 5.53 -11.27
N ALA A 65 -11.62 5.12 -11.91
CA ALA A 65 -11.96 3.72 -12.10
C ALA A 65 -11.26 3.19 -13.36
N VAL A 66 -10.77 1.95 -13.27
CA VAL A 66 -9.98 1.28 -14.30
C VAL A 66 -10.40 -0.17 -14.45
N ASP A 67 -10.06 -0.77 -15.60
CA ASP A 67 -10.00 -2.22 -15.73
C ASP A 67 -8.71 -2.72 -15.06
N THR A 68 -8.85 -3.52 -14.02
CA THR A 68 -7.71 -4.00 -13.22
C THR A 68 -6.83 -5.02 -13.94
N ASP A 69 -7.32 -5.61 -15.04
CA ASP A 69 -6.52 -6.49 -15.88
C ASP A 69 -5.57 -5.69 -16.80
N VAL A 70 -5.89 -4.42 -17.06
CA VAL A 70 -5.08 -3.50 -17.87
C VAL A 70 -4.22 -2.59 -17.00
N ILE A 71 -4.83 -1.92 -16.01
CA ILE A 71 -4.18 -1.05 -15.05
C ILE A 71 -4.45 -1.59 -13.64
N PRO A 72 -3.45 -2.18 -12.96
CA PRO A 72 -3.64 -2.68 -11.61
C PRO A 72 -4.18 -1.59 -10.66
N MET A 73 -5.03 -2.00 -9.71
CA MET A 73 -5.49 -1.14 -8.62
C MET A 73 -4.29 -0.46 -7.93
N HIS A 74 -4.48 0.74 -7.39
CA HIS A 74 -3.45 1.56 -6.73
C HIS A 74 -2.32 2.06 -7.65
N SER A 75 -2.43 1.88 -8.97
CA SER A 75 -1.51 2.52 -9.92
C SER A 75 -1.62 4.04 -9.85
N VAL A 76 -0.48 4.73 -10.02
CA VAL A 76 -0.40 6.18 -10.19
C VAL A 76 -0.34 6.46 -11.68
N LEU A 77 -1.27 7.26 -12.17
CA LEU A 77 -1.44 7.57 -13.59
C LEU A 77 -1.24 9.06 -13.82
N TYR A 78 -0.69 9.44 -14.95
CA TYR A 78 -0.86 10.78 -15.50
C TYR A 78 -1.77 10.69 -16.73
N ILE A 79 -2.87 11.43 -16.71
CA ILE A 79 -3.86 11.48 -17.79
C ILE A 79 -3.68 12.80 -18.54
N LYS A 80 -3.59 12.74 -19.85
CA LYS A 80 -3.43 13.89 -20.74
C LYS A 80 -4.44 13.85 -21.89
N GLY A 81 -5.02 15.01 -22.21
CA GLY A 81 -6.03 15.15 -23.27
C GLY A 81 -7.45 15.12 -22.74
N SER A 82 -7.64 15.17 -21.43
CA SER A 82 -8.95 15.28 -20.78
C SER A 82 -9.43 16.73 -20.63
N GLY A 83 -8.66 17.71 -21.13
CA GLY A 83 -8.95 19.13 -21.00
C GLY A 83 -8.59 19.65 -19.61
N GLY A 84 -9.53 20.34 -18.94
CA GLY A 84 -9.31 20.87 -17.59
C GLY A 84 -9.05 19.82 -16.50
N TYR A 85 -9.12 18.53 -16.84
CA TYR A 85 -8.90 17.38 -15.95
C TYR A 85 -7.58 16.64 -16.26
N ASP A 86 -6.68 17.26 -17.03
CA ASP A 86 -5.32 16.72 -17.18
C ASP A 86 -4.61 16.72 -15.84
N GLY A 87 -3.99 15.60 -15.43
CA GLY A 87 -3.34 15.53 -14.12
C GLY A 87 -2.97 14.13 -13.67
N ILE A 88 -2.58 14.05 -12.40
CA ILE A 88 -2.19 12.81 -11.75
C ILE A 88 -3.41 12.20 -11.03
N TYR A 89 -3.59 10.90 -11.22
CA TYR A 89 -4.72 10.12 -10.69
C TYR A 89 -4.25 8.85 -10.01
N LEU A 90 -5.04 8.39 -9.05
CA LEU A 90 -4.90 7.08 -8.42
C LEU A 90 -6.01 6.15 -8.93
N ALA A 91 -5.62 4.99 -9.42
CA ALA A 91 -6.54 3.91 -9.78
C ALA A 91 -7.10 3.29 -8.47
N LYS A 92 -8.24 3.78 -8.02
CA LYS A 92 -8.85 3.42 -6.73
C LYS A 92 -10.22 2.77 -6.87
N ASP A 93 -10.75 2.74 -8.08
CA ASP A 93 -12.07 2.20 -8.33
C ASP A 93 -12.09 1.29 -9.56
N ARG A 94 -13.19 0.56 -9.73
CA ARG A 94 -13.55 -0.21 -10.91
C ARG A 94 -15.04 -0.14 -11.13
N GLY A 95 -15.46 -0.19 -12.38
CA GLY A 95 -16.88 -0.24 -12.76
C GLY A 95 -17.17 -1.40 -13.70
N GLY A 96 -18.35 -1.98 -13.64
CA GLY A 96 -18.74 -3.08 -14.51
C GLY A 96 -18.72 -2.77 -16.00
N ALA A 97 -18.77 -1.48 -16.37
CA ALA A 97 -18.67 -1.01 -17.76
C ALA A 97 -17.26 -0.50 -18.12
N ILE A 98 -16.30 -0.57 -17.21
CA ILE A 98 -14.92 -0.11 -17.40
C ILE A 98 -14.06 -1.32 -17.74
N GLU A 99 -13.99 -1.63 -19.02
CA GLU A 99 -13.27 -2.78 -19.57
C GLU A 99 -12.23 -2.33 -20.60
N GLY A 100 -11.09 -3.03 -20.65
CA GLY A 100 -10.00 -2.76 -21.58
C GLY A 100 -9.38 -1.38 -21.38
N ASN A 101 -9.11 -0.67 -22.47
CA ASN A 101 -8.54 0.68 -22.45
C ASN A 101 -9.61 1.75 -22.19
N ARG A 102 -10.40 1.57 -21.15
CA ARG A 102 -11.39 2.54 -20.67
C ARG A 102 -11.09 2.94 -19.24
N ILE A 103 -11.29 4.22 -18.92
CA ILE A 103 -11.17 4.78 -17.58
C ILE A 103 -12.35 5.68 -17.28
N ASP A 104 -12.67 5.84 -15.98
CA ASP A 104 -13.77 6.68 -15.53
C ASP A 104 -13.27 7.60 -14.40
N ILE A 105 -13.26 8.90 -14.67
CA ILE A 105 -12.69 9.92 -13.78
C ILE A 105 -13.76 10.38 -12.80
N TYR A 106 -13.44 10.38 -11.50
CA TYR A 106 -14.35 10.93 -10.51
C TYR A 106 -14.40 12.45 -10.58
N ILE A 107 -15.58 12.99 -10.87
CA ILE A 107 -15.88 14.42 -10.88
C ILE A 107 -17.06 14.65 -9.92
N PRO A 108 -16.86 15.39 -8.79
CA PRO A 108 -17.90 15.55 -7.76
C PRO A 108 -19.18 16.24 -8.27
N ASP A 109 -19.02 17.24 -9.11
CA ASP A 109 -20.16 18.00 -9.68
C ASP A 109 -20.79 17.24 -10.84
N LYS A 110 -22.10 16.96 -10.73
CA LYS A 110 -22.84 16.20 -11.73
C LYS A 110 -22.89 16.90 -13.10
N LYS A 111 -22.99 18.22 -13.12
CA LYS A 111 -23.04 18.98 -14.37
C LYS A 111 -21.70 18.93 -15.09
N GLU A 112 -20.61 19.12 -14.35
CA GLU A 112 -19.25 18.99 -14.89
C GLU A 112 -18.98 17.57 -15.40
N ALA A 113 -19.43 16.53 -14.69
CA ALA A 113 -19.28 15.14 -15.11
C ALA A 113 -20.04 14.85 -16.43
N ILE A 114 -21.25 15.41 -16.59
CA ILE A 114 -22.01 15.30 -17.84
C ILE A 114 -21.31 16.08 -18.97
N GLU A 115 -20.83 17.29 -18.70
CA GLU A 115 -20.12 18.13 -19.67
C GLU A 115 -18.75 17.53 -20.07
N PHE A 116 -18.15 16.74 -19.19
CA PHE A 116 -16.92 15.99 -19.50
C PHE A 116 -17.16 15.07 -20.70
N GLY A 117 -18.27 14.34 -20.73
CA GLY A 117 -18.64 13.43 -21.82
C GLY A 117 -17.64 12.30 -22.02
N VAL A 118 -17.33 11.99 -23.28
CA VAL A 118 -16.37 10.95 -23.67
C VAL A 118 -15.18 11.58 -24.36
N LYS A 119 -13.96 11.23 -23.93
CA LYS A 119 -12.72 11.78 -24.48
C LYS A 119 -11.71 10.70 -24.78
N ASN A 120 -10.93 10.89 -25.85
CA ASN A 120 -9.73 10.10 -26.11
C ASN A 120 -8.55 10.73 -25.38
N VAL A 121 -7.92 10.00 -24.51
CA VAL A 121 -6.84 10.48 -23.66
C VAL A 121 -5.60 9.62 -23.78
N LYS A 122 -4.44 10.20 -23.43
CA LYS A 122 -3.19 9.47 -23.23
C LYS A 122 -3.00 9.19 -21.75
N VAL A 123 -2.86 7.93 -21.38
CA VAL A 123 -2.57 7.49 -20.03
C VAL A 123 -1.13 7.04 -19.91
N PHE A 124 -0.43 7.59 -18.92
CA PHE A 124 0.93 7.22 -18.55
C PHE A 124 0.89 6.56 -17.19
N VAL A 125 1.25 5.30 -17.07
CA VAL A 125 1.33 4.61 -15.78
C VAL A 125 2.66 4.97 -15.12
N LEU A 126 2.66 5.98 -14.26
CA LEU A 126 3.86 6.49 -13.58
C LEU A 126 4.40 5.48 -12.55
N ARG A 127 3.50 4.84 -11.83
CA ARG A 127 3.79 3.74 -10.90
C ARG A 127 2.71 2.67 -11.05
N LYS A 128 3.13 1.44 -11.27
CA LYS A 128 2.22 0.31 -11.36
C LYS A 128 1.86 -0.18 -9.95
N GLY A 129 0.58 -0.25 -9.65
CA GLY A 129 0.08 -0.87 -8.43
C GLY A 129 0.19 -2.39 -8.46
N LYS A 130 -0.19 -3.03 -7.41
CA LYS A 130 -0.24 -4.50 -7.30
C LYS A 130 -1.71 -4.94 -7.25
N ASN A 131 -2.11 -5.88 -8.11
CA ASN A 131 -3.38 -6.60 -7.96
C ASN A 131 -3.18 -7.70 -6.92
N VAL A 132 -3.12 -7.33 -5.64
CA VAL A 132 -3.15 -8.31 -4.56
C VAL A 132 -4.62 -8.58 -4.25
N HIS A 133 -5.14 -9.69 -4.76
CA HIS A 133 -6.53 -10.10 -4.55
C HIS A 133 -6.77 -10.80 -3.19
N SER A 134 -5.68 -11.08 -2.47
CA SER A 134 -5.74 -11.72 -1.15
C SER A 134 -4.48 -11.44 -0.35
N ARG A 135 -4.65 -11.36 0.97
CA ARG A 135 -3.52 -11.33 1.90
C ARG A 135 -2.90 -12.72 1.98
N GLU A 136 -1.59 -12.81 1.81
CA GLU A 136 -0.87 -14.09 1.80
C GLU A 136 0.41 -13.99 2.64
N PHE A 137 0.71 -15.05 3.38
CA PHE A 137 2.02 -15.24 4.00
C PHE A 137 2.86 -16.19 3.16
N LYS A 138 4.06 -15.75 2.79
CA LYS A 138 5.08 -16.60 2.17
C LYS A 138 6.10 -16.96 3.24
N THR A 139 6.17 -18.24 3.57
CA THR A 139 6.98 -18.74 4.68
C THR A 139 8.22 -19.45 4.14
N ALA A 140 9.39 -19.09 4.66
CA ALA A 140 10.66 -19.73 4.31
C ALA A 140 10.72 -21.20 4.80
N LEU A 141 11.55 -21.99 4.15
CA LEU A 141 11.71 -23.42 4.50
C LEU A 141 12.14 -23.58 5.96
N GLY A 142 11.44 -24.45 6.66
CA GLY A 142 11.71 -24.76 8.06
C GLY A 142 11.08 -23.79 9.07
N PHE A 143 10.39 -22.77 8.61
CA PHE A 143 9.58 -21.90 9.47
C PHE A 143 8.11 -22.34 9.45
N LYS A 144 7.37 -21.94 10.47
CA LYS A 144 5.94 -22.24 10.59
C LYS A 144 5.12 -21.03 10.14
N ALA A 145 4.14 -21.26 9.26
CA ALA A 145 3.24 -20.20 8.81
C ALA A 145 2.44 -19.60 9.98
N PRO A 146 2.20 -18.27 9.97
CA PRO A 146 1.39 -17.63 10.98
C PRO A 146 -0.06 -18.14 10.95
N VAL A 147 -0.69 -18.22 12.13
CA VAL A 147 -2.06 -18.76 12.26
C VAL A 147 -2.95 -17.89 13.13
N ARG A 148 -4.23 -17.82 12.81
CA ARG A 148 -5.26 -17.36 13.72
C ARG A 148 -5.71 -18.53 14.60
N LYS A 149 -5.85 -18.30 15.91
CA LYS A 149 -6.19 -19.38 16.83
C LYS A 149 -7.69 -19.69 16.87
N THR A 150 -8.53 -18.68 16.72
CA THR A 150 -10.00 -18.80 16.74
C THR A 150 -10.61 -18.08 15.55
N GLU A 151 -11.87 -18.38 15.22
CA GLU A 151 -12.62 -17.75 14.15
C GLU A 151 -12.65 -16.21 14.27
N LYS A 152 -12.79 -15.70 15.49
CA LYS A 152 -12.89 -14.26 15.79
C LYS A 152 -11.55 -13.62 16.20
N SER A 153 -10.41 -14.35 16.16
CA SER A 153 -9.11 -13.75 16.41
C SER A 153 -8.77 -12.77 15.28
N ALA A 154 -8.42 -11.53 15.61
CA ALA A 154 -7.92 -10.56 14.65
C ALA A 154 -6.46 -10.82 14.28
N GLY A 155 -5.65 -11.27 15.25
CA GLY A 155 -4.21 -11.47 15.09
C GLY A 155 -3.82 -12.83 14.51
N TYR A 156 -2.80 -12.80 13.68
CA TYR A 156 -2.06 -13.97 13.21
C TYR A 156 -0.82 -14.15 14.10
N ASP A 157 -0.72 -15.29 14.78
CA ASP A 157 0.39 -15.62 15.69
C ASP A 157 1.59 -16.13 14.90
N PHE A 158 2.76 -15.56 15.15
CA PHE A 158 4.06 -15.95 14.59
C PHE A 158 4.83 -16.80 15.60
N PHE A 159 5.57 -17.77 15.08
CA PHE A 159 6.28 -18.79 15.85
C PHE A 159 7.79 -18.56 15.81
N LEU A 160 8.47 -18.86 16.91
CA LEU A 160 9.93 -19.00 16.90
C LEU A 160 10.31 -20.30 16.19
N LYS A 161 11.34 -20.24 15.33
CA LYS A 161 11.94 -21.43 14.73
C LYS A 161 12.86 -22.15 15.72
N GLU A 162 13.63 -21.37 16.46
CA GLU A 162 14.67 -21.84 17.39
C GLU A 162 14.45 -21.17 18.76
N PRO A 163 15.04 -21.74 19.84
CA PRO A 163 15.00 -21.06 21.14
C PRO A 163 15.72 -19.72 21.08
N VAL A 164 15.19 -18.73 21.78
CA VAL A 164 15.75 -17.38 21.86
C VAL A 164 16.01 -17.01 23.31
N LEU A 165 17.28 -16.93 23.68
CA LEU A 165 17.69 -16.35 24.97
C LEU A 165 17.71 -14.83 24.83
N LEU A 166 16.95 -14.14 25.68
CA LEU A 166 16.95 -12.69 25.85
C LEU A 166 17.60 -12.39 27.19
N GLU A 167 18.85 -11.93 27.17
CA GLU A 167 19.55 -11.47 28.37
C GLU A 167 18.80 -10.30 29.01
N ALA A 168 19.00 -10.06 30.31
CA ALA A 168 18.42 -8.93 31.01
C ALA A 168 18.72 -7.61 30.28
N HIS A 169 17.70 -6.76 30.11
CA HIS A 169 17.79 -5.44 29.46
C HIS A 169 18.43 -5.46 28.06
N SER A 170 18.28 -6.56 27.31
CA SER A 170 18.89 -6.71 25.98
C SER A 170 17.86 -6.70 24.85
N LEU A 171 18.31 -6.29 23.67
CA LEU A 171 17.59 -6.35 22.40
C LEU A 171 18.08 -7.50 21.55
N LYS A 172 17.17 -8.27 21.00
CA LYS A 172 17.49 -9.30 20.01
C LYS A 172 16.59 -9.19 18.77
N MET A 173 17.21 -9.11 17.60
CA MET A 173 16.50 -9.15 16.33
C MET A 173 16.23 -10.61 15.96
N VAL A 174 14.96 -10.98 15.89
CA VAL A 174 14.54 -12.36 15.58
C VAL A 174 13.87 -12.41 14.22
N ASN A 175 14.41 -13.21 13.31
CA ASN A 175 13.82 -13.41 12.00
C ASN A 175 12.56 -14.28 12.09
N SER A 176 11.46 -13.82 11.51
CA SER A 176 10.21 -14.56 11.42
C SER A 176 10.23 -15.65 10.33
N GLY A 177 11.11 -15.54 9.33
CA GLY A 177 11.08 -16.34 8.10
C GLY A 177 9.80 -16.15 7.28
N VAL A 178 9.07 -15.06 7.50
CA VAL A 178 7.78 -14.83 6.85
C VAL A 178 7.78 -13.49 6.15
N LYS A 179 7.41 -13.50 4.88
CA LYS A 179 7.03 -12.31 4.10
C LYS A 179 5.52 -12.22 4.04
N VAL A 180 5.00 -11.03 3.88
CA VAL A 180 3.56 -10.80 3.71
C VAL A 180 3.29 -10.08 2.39
N ALA A 181 2.33 -10.57 1.63
CA ALA A 181 1.70 -9.85 0.53
C ALA A 181 0.35 -9.35 1.01
N MET A 182 0.04 -8.07 0.74
CA MET A 182 -1.21 -7.44 1.14
C MET A 182 -1.60 -6.37 0.13
N GLU A 183 -2.82 -5.87 0.20
CA GLU A 183 -3.29 -4.79 -0.67
C GLU A 183 -2.56 -3.48 -0.37
N ASP A 184 -2.43 -2.59 -1.37
CA ASP A 184 -1.62 -1.36 -1.27
C ASP A 184 -2.13 -0.34 -0.22
N ASP A 185 -3.34 -0.50 0.29
CA ASP A 185 -3.94 0.28 1.38
C ASP A 185 -4.07 -0.52 2.69
N ASP A 186 -3.46 -1.70 2.73
CA ASP A 186 -3.28 -2.44 3.96
C ASP A 186 -2.00 -2.03 4.68
N VAL A 187 -2.04 -2.16 5.99
CA VAL A 187 -0.88 -2.16 6.88
C VAL A 187 -0.99 -3.36 7.81
N MET A 188 0.12 -4.04 8.07
CA MET A 188 0.17 -5.01 9.14
C MET A 188 0.88 -4.40 10.34
N LEU A 189 0.19 -4.36 11.48
CA LEU A 189 0.78 -3.97 12.76
C LEU A 189 1.16 -5.20 13.56
N LEU A 190 2.40 -5.22 14.05
CA LEU A 190 2.94 -6.32 14.86
C LEU A 190 2.99 -5.92 16.33
N PHE A 191 2.54 -6.83 17.18
CA PHE A 191 2.52 -6.71 18.64
C PHE A 191 3.09 -7.96 19.27
N VAL A 192 3.72 -7.86 20.44
CA VAL A 192 3.96 -9.07 21.24
C VAL A 192 2.63 -9.66 21.69
N ARG A 193 2.58 -10.98 21.84
CA ARG A 193 1.41 -11.64 22.43
C ARG A 193 1.32 -11.35 23.93
N SER A 194 0.11 -11.36 24.45
CA SER A 194 -0.15 -11.05 25.88
C SER A 194 0.61 -12.00 26.82
N SER A 195 0.85 -13.27 26.44
CA SER A 195 1.64 -14.21 27.23
C SER A 195 3.11 -13.77 27.32
N ILE A 196 3.66 -13.26 26.25
CA ILE A 196 5.05 -12.79 26.15
C ILE A 196 5.21 -11.45 26.89
N GLY A 197 4.25 -10.54 26.72
CA GLY A 197 4.22 -9.27 27.47
C GLY A 197 4.17 -9.46 28.99
N LYS A 198 3.49 -10.52 29.48
CA LYS A 198 3.48 -10.87 30.91
C LYS A 198 4.83 -11.32 31.45
N LEU A 199 5.72 -11.81 30.60
CA LEU A 199 7.11 -12.14 30.95
C LEU A 199 8.01 -10.91 31.02
N GLY A 200 7.49 -9.71 30.68
CA GLY A 200 8.30 -8.50 30.59
C GLY A 200 9.06 -8.34 29.28
N VAL A 201 8.65 -9.05 28.23
CA VAL A 201 9.22 -8.92 26.88
C VAL A 201 8.30 -8.07 26.00
N GLY A 202 8.87 -7.14 25.25
CA GLY A 202 8.15 -6.28 24.30
C GLY A 202 8.85 -6.20 22.94
N LEU A 203 8.22 -5.52 21.98
CA LEU A 203 8.92 -5.01 20.80
C LEU A 203 9.63 -3.71 21.19
N ALA A 204 10.91 -3.57 20.84
CA ALA A 204 11.70 -2.37 21.17
C ALA A 204 11.12 -1.08 20.58
N ASN A 205 10.43 -1.18 19.44
CA ASN A 205 9.72 -0.07 18.79
C ASN A 205 8.24 0.04 19.23
N GLY A 206 7.80 -0.71 20.24
CA GLY A 206 6.44 -0.77 20.74
C GLY A 206 5.50 -1.50 19.78
N VAL A 207 5.29 -0.96 18.59
CA VAL A 207 4.49 -1.54 17.49
C VAL A 207 5.34 -1.47 16.22
N ALA A 208 5.52 -2.59 15.54
CA ALA A 208 6.15 -2.58 14.23
C ALA A 208 5.10 -2.39 13.13
N VAL A 209 5.39 -1.49 12.20
CA VAL A 209 4.55 -1.19 11.04
C VAL A 209 5.14 -1.87 9.82
N ILE A 210 4.38 -2.75 9.21
CA ILE A 210 4.75 -3.44 7.96
C ILE A 210 3.89 -2.85 6.84
N ASP A 211 4.54 -2.11 5.96
CA ASP A 211 3.90 -1.47 4.81
C ASP A 211 3.64 -2.48 3.68
N ALA A 212 2.67 -2.18 2.81
CA ALA A 212 2.29 -3.06 1.70
C ALA A 212 3.40 -3.30 0.66
N ASP A 213 4.37 -2.37 0.57
CA ASP A 213 5.52 -2.46 -0.31
C ASP A 213 6.77 -3.07 0.35
N PHE A 214 6.66 -3.57 1.60
CA PHE A 214 7.74 -4.28 2.27
C PHE A 214 7.82 -5.73 1.75
N GLU A 215 8.93 -6.09 1.11
CA GLU A 215 9.08 -7.37 0.40
C GLU A 215 10.03 -8.37 1.09
N ASP A 216 10.62 -7.98 2.23
CA ASP A 216 11.55 -8.82 2.97
C ASP A 216 10.88 -9.65 4.07
N GLU A 217 11.63 -10.56 4.69
CA GLU A 217 11.18 -11.27 5.87
C GLU A 217 11.07 -10.31 7.06
N MET A 218 9.96 -10.42 7.81
CA MET A 218 9.74 -9.58 8.98
C MET A 218 10.71 -9.94 10.10
N LEU A 219 11.32 -8.92 10.70
CA LEU A 219 12.17 -9.08 11.88
C LEU A 219 11.44 -8.57 13.13
N PHE A 220 11.58 -9.27 14.24
CA PHE A 220 11.02 -8.91 15.53
C PHE A 220 12.11 -8.37 16.45
N PRO A 221 12.14 -7.04 16.73
CA PRO A 221 13.06 -6.47 17.69
C PRO A 221 12.57 -6.76 19.12
N LEU A 222 12.81 -7.97 19.64
CA LEU A 222 12.38 -8.37 20.98
C LEU A 222 13.32 -7.74 22.02
N TYR A 223 12.73 -7.08 23.02
CA TYR A 223 13.46 -6.47 24.14
C TYR A 223 12.97 -7.07 25.45
N ASN A 224 13.92 -7.47 26.30
CA ASN A 224 13.67 -7.93 27.65
C ASN A 224 13.77 -6.74 28.62
N TYR A 225 12.65 -6.34 29.24
CA TYR A 225 12.57 -5.23 30.20
C TYR A 225 12.84 -5.64 31.65
N THR A 226 13.20 -6.89 31.90
CA THR A 226 13.41 -7.43 33.26
C THR A 226 14.88 -7.51 33.64
N ASP A 227 15.15 -7.69 34.94
CA ASP A 227 16.48 -7.84 35.52
C ASP A 227 17.04 -9.27 35.45
N HIS A 228 16.35 -10.19 34.72
CA HIS A 228 16.78 -11.58 34.57
C HIS A 228 16.63 -12.06 33.13
N ASP A 229 17.40 -13.06 32.78
CA ASP A 229 17.38 -13.66 31.46
C ASP A 229 16.06 -14.40 31.22
N ILE A 230 15.53 -14.31 30.01
CA ILE A 230 14.30 -14.99 29.57
C ILE A 230 14.60 -15.90 28.40
N LEU A 231 14.35 -17.19 28.54
CA LEU A 231 14.41 -18.15 27.44
C LEU A 231 13.01 -18.33 26.85
N LEU A 232 12.88 -18.02 25.57
CA LEU A 232 11.70 -18.32 24.77
C LEU A 232 11.97 -19.59 23.95
N GLU A 233 11.04 -20.54 23.99
CA GLU A 233 11.26 -21.86 23.40
C GLU A 233 10.95 -21.91 21.91
N ALA A 234 11.57 -22.85 21.20
CA ALA A 234 11.24 -23.14 19.80
C ALA A 234 9.76 -23.53 19.64
N GLY A 235 9.11 -23.00 18.62
CA GLY A 235 7.68 -23.21 18.37
C GLY A 235 6.75 -22.38 19.24
N GLU A 236 7.29 -21.57 20.15
CA GLU A 236 6.49 -20.63 20.92
C GLU A 236 5.94 -19.51 20.06
N ARG A 237 4.70 -19.09 20.34
CA ARG A 237 4.05 -17.95 19.65
C ARG A 237 4.40 -16.66 20.36
N VAL A 238 5.19 -15.81 19.75
CA VAL A 238 5.78 -14.63 20.42
C VAL A 238 5.18 -13.31 19.97
N VAL A 239 4.88 -13.18 18.69
CA VAL A 239 4.37 -11.96 18.06
C VAL A 239 3.04 -12.28 17.39
N GLN A 240 2.16 -11.32 17.30
CA GLN A 240 0.93 -11.37 16.52
C GLN A 240 0.85 -10.18 15.57
N GLY A 241 0.36 -10.41 14.35
CA GLY A 241 0.15 -9.39 13.33
C GLY A 241 -1.33 -9.19 13.06
N VAL A 242 -1.76 -7.93 12.94
CA VAL A 242 -3.14 -7.56 12.62
C VAL A 242 -3.14 -6.72 11.35
N PHE A 243 -3.99 -7.08 10.38
CA PHE A 243 -4.18 -6.27 9.18
C PHE A 243 -5.19 -5.16 9.45
N LEU A 244 -4.87 -3.96 8.99
CA LEU A 244 -5.74 -2.80 9.01
C LEU A 244 -5.72 -2.08 7.67
N LYS A 245 -6.80 -1.39 7.32
CA LYS A 245 -6.81 -0.39 6.25
C LYS A 245 -6.36 0.94 6.81
N TYR A 246 -5.57 1.70 6.03
CA TYR A 246 -5.13 3.03 6.43
C TYR A 246 -5.50 4.07 5.38
N HIS A 247 -5.51 5.33 5.78
CA HIS A 247 -5.79 6.47 4.93
C HIS A 247 -4.62 7.45 4.95
N THR A 248 -4.34 8.07 3.80
CA THR A 248 -3.38 9.16 3.66
C THR A 248 -4.09 10.50 3.54
N ILE A 249 -3.38 11.59 3.74
CA ILE A 249 -3.91 12.96 3.60
C ILE A 249 -4.07 13.42 2.13
N GLY A 250 -3.85 12.54 1.16
CA GLY A 250 -4.02 12.83 -0.26
C GLY A 250 -2.75 13.28 -0.97
N ASP A 251 -1.62 13.19 -0.32
CA ASP A 251 -0.31 13.29 -0.95
C ASP A 251 -0.10 12.16 -1.98
N ILE A 252 0.61 12.49 -3.04
CA ILE A 252 0.98 11.52 -4.08
C ILE A 252 2.47 11.27 -3.98
N VAL A 253 2.82 10.10 -3.46
CA VAL A 253 4.21 9.64 -3.38
C VAL A 253 4.48 8.66 -4.51
N THR A 254 5.49 8.96 -5.34
CA THR A 254 5.91 8.11 -6.47
C THR A 254 7.19 7.33 -6.19
N ALA A 255 7.87 7.63 -5.08
CA ALA A 255 9.07 6.92 -4.67
C ALA A 255 8.80 5.43 -4.42
N LYS A 256 9.75 4.59 -4.79
CA LYS A 256 9.72 3.15 -4.49
C LYS A 256 10.56 2.89 -3.25
N ARG A 257 10.12 1.93 -2.43
CA ARG A 257 10.93 1.43 -1.32
C ARG A 257 12.22 0.80 -1.87
N THR A 258 13.35 1.11 -1.25
CA THR A 258 14.67 0.57 -1.60
C THR A 258 15.21 -0.42 -0.56
N GLY A 259 14.46 -0.65 0.52
CA GLY A 259 14.80 -1.60 1.58
C GLY A 259 13.90 -1.44 2.82
N GLY A 260 14.28 -2.08 3.94
CA GLY A 260 13.56 -2.05 5.21
C GLY A 260 14.41 -1.48 6.36
N PHE A 261 13.85 -1.48 7.58
CA PHE A 261 14.55 -1.13 8.84
C PHE A 261 15.29 0.22 8.84
N GLY A 262 14.68 1.28 8.30
CA GLY A 262 15.25 2.63 8.26
C GLY A 262 16.06 2.95 7.01
N SER A 263 16.08 2.07 5.99
CA SER A 263 16.75 2.33 4.71
C SER A 263 16.14 3.48 3.90
N THR A 264 14.94 3.95 4.27
CA THR A 264 14.29 5.13 3.70
C THR A 264 14.76 6.45 4.32
N ASN A 265 15.66 6.41 5.31
CA ASN A 265 16.26 7.61 5.86
C ASN A 265 17.28 8.18 4.86
N ASP A 266 17.07 9.43 4.42
CA ASP A 266 18.09 10.20 3.74
C ASP A 266 19.30 10.32 4.66
N LYS A 267 20.43 9.69 4.30
CA LYS A 267 21.68 9.74 5.07
C LYS A 267 22.35 11.12 5.11
N ASN A 268 21.65 12.19 4.73
CA ASN A 268 22.18 13.54 4.56
C ASN A 268 21.67 14.58 5.57
N VAL A 269 21.24 14.15 6.77
CA VAL A 269 21.01 15.12 7.87
C VAL A 269 21.82 14.69 9.08
N VAL A 270 23.13 14.90 8.98
CA VAL A 270 24.01 15.07 10.14
C VAL A 270 24.89 16.28 9.85
N ASN A 271 24.46 17.41 10.37
CA ASN A 271 25.36 18.47 10.83
C ASN A 271 24.69 19.27 11.94
#